data_1da54bc0ac9b32fcd08b63c12ae8db43
#
_entry.id   1da54bc0ac9b32fcd08b63c12ae8db43
#
_cell.length_a   1.000
_cell.length_b   1.000
_cell.length_c   1.000
_cell.angle_alpha   90.00
_cell.angle_beta   90.00
_cell.angle_gamma   90.00
#
_symmetry.space_group_name_H-M   'P 1'
#
loop_
_entity.id
_entity.type
_entity.pdbx_description
1 polymer ?
#
loop_
_entity_poly.entity_id
_entity_poly.type
_entity_poly.pdbx_seq_one_letter_code
_entity_poly.pdbx_strand_id
1 'polypeptide(L)'
;PHAMQLLVKLCSSSPWLANYLTQHPILLDELLDTRTLYAVPDFAALRGELLERLAEADGDIERQMDVMRHFKHACVFRFAAQDINGELALETISDYLSELADMIMGVALEVIWPNVRGRHLETPKFAVIGYGKLGGKELGYASDLDIIFLYDDESPEASEVYARFAQRINNWFNSLTSAGLLYETDLQL
;
A
#
# COMPACT_ATOMS: atom_id res chain seq x y z
N PRO A 1 -9.21 15.73 24.91
CA PRO A 1 -10.08 14.75 25.58
C PRO A 1 -10.67 13.73 24.60
N HIS A 2 -11.12 14.17 23.39
CA HIS A 2 -11.80 13.29 22.41
C HIS A 2 -10.85 12.25 21.78
N ALA A 3 -9.69 12.64 21.30
CA ALA A 3 -8.70 11.72 20.72
C ALA A 3 -8.25 10.63 21.71
N MET A 4 -8.09 10.97 23.00
CA MET A 4 -7.73 10.00 24.03
C MET A 4 -8.86 8.99 24.30
N GLN A 5 -10.12 9.43 24.30
CA GLN A 5 -11.27 8.53 24.45
C GLN A 5 -11.38 7.59 23.25
N LEU A 6 -11.14 8.10 22.04
CA LEU A 6 -11.11 7.31 20.82
C LEU A 6 -9.97 6.29 20.85
N LEU A 7 -8.77 6.68 21.24
CA LEU A 7 -7.63 5.79 21.41
C LEU A 7 -7.95 4.63 22.37
N VAL A 8 -8.51 4.94 23.54
CA VAL A 8 -8.91 3.92 24.53
C VAL A 8 -9.95 2.98 23.94
N LYS A 9 -10.97 3.50 23.24
CA LYS A 9 -12.00 2.70 22.57
C LYS A 9 -11.36 1.74 21.54
N LEU A 10 -10.53 2.22 20.65
CA LEU A 10 -9.91 1.43 19.59
C LEU A 10 -8.99 0.34 20.17
N CYS A 11 -8.12 0.70 21.13
CA CYS A 11 -7.19 -0.26 21.74
C CYS A 11 -7.90 -1.31 22.61
N SER A 12 -9.00 -0.94 23.29
CA SER A 12 -9.78 -1.90 24.09
C SER A 12 -10.62 -2.86 23.22
N SER A 13 -11.01 -2.43 22.02
CA SER A 13 -11.83 -3.23 21.10
C SER A 13 -11.00 -4.22 20.27
N SER A 14 -9.73 -3.91 20.01
CA SER A 14 -8.87 -4.73 19.17
C SER A 14 -7.43 -4.78 19.68
N PRO A 15 -6.96 -5.91 20.23
CA PRO A 15 -5.55 -6.11 20.58
C PRO A 15 -4.62 -5.98 19.38
N TRP A 16 -5.08 -6.38 18.18
CA TRP A 16 -4.33 -6.21 16.94
C TRP A 16 -4.08 -4.73 16.67
N LEU A 17 -5.11 -3.88 16.78
CA LEU A 17 -4.98 -2.45 16.52
C LEU A 17 -4.12 -1.74 17.56
N ALA A 18 -4.20 -2.16 18.83
CA ALA A 18 -3.32 -1.66 19.88
C ALA A 18 -1.84 -1.96 19.57
N ASN A 19 -1.54 -3.19 19.13
CA ASN A 19 -0.20 -3.57 18.71
C ASN A 19 0.23 -2.80 17.44
N TYR A 20 -0.66 -2.64 16.48
CA TYR A 20 -0.39 -1.89 15.24
C TYR A 20 0.00 -0.43 15.53
N LEU A 21 -0.70 0.26 16.42
CA LEU A 21 -0.36 1.60 16.89
C LEU A 21 0.99 1.66 17.62
N THR A 22 1.34 0.61 18.35
CA THR A 22 2.65 0.52 19.02
C THR A 22 3.79 0.42 18.01
N GLN A 23 3.56 -0.29 16.91
CA GLN A 23 4.53 -0.42 15.82
C GLN A 23 4.59 0.83 14.93
N HIS A 24 3.50 1.58 14.83
CA HIS A 24 3.37 2.77 13.99
C HIS A 24 2.85 3.98 14.79
N PRO A 25 3.64 4.56 15.72
CA PRO A 25 3.16 5.63 16.59
C PRO A 25 2.70 6.89 15.86
N ILE A 26 3.20 7.16 14.66
CA ILE A 26 2.80 8.29 13.81
C ILE A 26 1.29 8.29 13.49
N LEU A 27 0.65 7.12 13.55
CA LEU A 27 -0.79 6.96 13.32
C LEU A 27 -1.66 7.60 14.41
N LEU A 28 -1.08 7.96 15.55
CA LEU A 28 -1.79 8.71 16.57
C LEU A 28 -2.26 10.09 16.08
N ASP A 29 -1.59 10.65 15.07
CA ASP A 29 -1.99 11.91 14.45
C ASP A 29 -3.34 11.79 13.71
N GLU A 30 -3.68 10.59 13.19
CA GLU A 30 -4.97 10.31 12.55
C GLU A 30 -6.17 10.50 13.51
N LEU A 31 -5.95 10.36 14.82
CA LEU A 31 -6.98 10.55 15.83
C LEU A 31 -7.35 12.04 16.06
N LEU A 32 -6.57 12.96 15.51
CA LEU A 32 -6.77 14.39 15.67
C LEU A 32 -7.83 14.94 14.72
N ASP A 33 -8.02 14.31 13.56
CA ASP A 33 -9.07 14.67 12.59
C ASP A 33 -10.05 13.50 12.36
N THR A 34 -11.09 13.47 13.16
CA THR A 34 -12.13 12.43 13.08
C THR A 34 -12.94 12.48 11.78
N ARG A 35 -12.96 13.60 11.06
CA ARG A 35 -13.67 13.69 9.77
C ARG A 35 -12.92 12.89 8.71
N THR A 36 -11.61 13.02 8.64
CA THR A 36 -10.77 12.24 7.75
C THR A 36 -10.74 10.76 8.17
N LEU A 37 -10.69 10.48 9.48
CA LEU A 37 -10.67 9.12 10.01
C LEU A 37 -11.88 8.28 9.60
N TYR A 38 -13.08 8.90 9.56
CA TYR A 38 -14.34 8.22 9.22
C TYR A 38 -14.88 8.56 7.83
N ALA A 39 -14.08 9.20 6.98
CA ALA A 39 -14.48 9.51 5.62
C ALA A 39 -14.52 8.24 4.74
N VAL A 40 -15.50 8.17 3.86
CA VAL A 40 -15.49 7.17 2.77
C VAL A 40 -14.27 7.45 1.89
N PRO A 41 -13.42 6.44 1.60
CA PRO A 41 -12.21 6.66 0.81
C PRO A 41 -12.55 7.06 -0.64
N ASP A 42 -11.92 8.14 -1.09
CA ASP A 42 -11.84 8.51 -2.50
C ASP A 42 -10.47 8.07 -3.04
N PHE A 43 -10.40 6.92 -3.68
CA PHE A 43 -9.14 6.34 -4.15
C PHE A 43 -8.45 7.18 -5.23
N ALA A 44 -9.19 7.97 -6.02
CA ALA A 44 -8.60 8.90 -6.98
C ALA A 44 -7.89 10.07 -6.26
N ALA A 45 -8.52 10.62 -5.23
CA ALA A 45 -7.92 11.65 -4.39
C ALA A 45 -6.71 11.09 -3.59
N LEU A 46 -6.84 9.90 -2.99
CA LEU A 46 -5.75 9.23 -2.28
C LEU A 46 -4.55 8.94 -3.18
N ARG A 47 -4.78 8.53 -4.43
CA ARG A 47 -3.71 8.33 -5.41
C ARG A 47 -2.99 9.65 -5.72
N GLY A 48 -3.73 10.72 -5.94
CA GLY A 48 -3.17 12.06 -6.16
C GLY A 48 -2.30 12.51 -5.00
N GLU A 49 -2.81 12.40 -3.77
CA GLU A 49 -2.08 12.73 -2.54
C GLU A 49 -0.79 11.92 -2.40
N LEU A 50 -0.83 10.61 -2.66
CA LEU A 50 0.36 9.75 -2.60
C LEU A 50 1.41 10.18 -3.63
N LEU A 51 1.01 10.48 -4.87
CA LEU A 51 1.93 10.94 -5.91
C LEU A 51 2.58 12.28 -5.55
N GLU A 52 1.82 13.23 -5.01
CA GLU A 52 2.36 14.52 -4.54
C GLU A 52 3.42 14.32 -3.45
N ARG A 53 3.13 13.49 -2.44
CA ARG A 53 4.08 13.17 -1.36
C ARG A 53 5.34 12.46 -1.88
N LEU A 54 5.21 11.58 -2.87
CA LEU A 54 6.35 10.90 -3.48
C LEU A 54 7.20 11.86 -4.32
N ALA A 55 6.58 12.83 -5.00
CA ALA A 55 7.30 13.87 -5.75
C ALA A 55 8.13 14.78 -4.83
N GLU A 56 7.67 15.07 -3.61
CA GLU A 56 8.46 15.81 -2.60
C GLU A 56 9.70 15.04 -2.12
N ALA A 57 9.72 13.73 -2.31
CA ALA A 57 10.82 12.83 -1.98
C ALA A 57 11.60 12.38 -3.23
N ASP A 58 11.43 13.06 -4.38
CA ASP A 58 12.08 12.67 -5.63
C ASP A 58 13.60 12.64 -5.50
N GLY A 59 14.22 11.59 -6.07
CA GLY A 59 15.66 11.33 -5.98
C GLY A 59 16.11 10.61 -4.70
N ASP A 60 15.24 10.45 -3.69
CA ASP A 60 15.53 9.72 -2.45
C ASP A 60 14.61 8.48 -2.34
N ILE A 61 15.13 7.35 -2.85
CA ILE A 61 14.37 6.09 -2.92
C ILE A 61 13.95 5.59 -1.53
N GLU A 62 14.81 5.71 -0.52
CA GLU A 62 14.52 5.27 0.84
C GLU A 62 13.38 6.08 1.44
N ARG A 63 13.42 7.40 1.26
CA ARG A 63 12.35 8.29 1.70
C ARG A 63 11.05 8.04 0.93
N GLN A 64 11.09 7.78 -0.38
CA GLN A 64 9.91 7.41 -1.15
C GLN A 64 9.28 6.09 -0.65
N MET A 65 10.12 5.09 -0.33
CA MET A 65 9.66 3.83 0.26
C MET A 65 8.98 4.06 1.62
N ASP A 66 9.53 4.91 2.48
CA ASP A 66 8.93 5.25 3.77
C ASP A 66 7.62 6.03 3.63
N VAL A 67 7.55 6.98 2.70
CA VAL A 67 6.31 7.73 2.37
C VAL A 67 5.19 6.77 1.99
N MET A 68 5.45 5.81 1.11
CA MET A 68 4.45 4.84 0.66
C MET A 68 3.96 3.95 1.81
N ARG A 69 4.86 3.54 2.71
CA ARG A 69 4.52 2.73 3.89
C ARG A 69 3.66 3.50 4.88
N HIS A 70 4.07 4.71 5.23
CA HIS A 70 3.29 5.57 6.13
C HIS A 70 1.90 5.84 5.57
N PHE A 71 1.81 6.12 4.27
CA PHE A 71 0.54 6.33 3.59
C PHE A 71 -0.37 5.09 3.66
N LYS A 72 0.16 3.91 3.32
CA LYS A 72 -0.58 2.64 3.44
C LYS A 72 -1.04 2.39 4.86
N HIS A 73 -0.17 2.58 5.85
CA HIS A 73 -0.52 2.35 7.25
C HIS A 73 -1.61 3.30 7.74
N ALA A 74 -1.60 4.57 7.30
CA ALA A 74 -2.65 5.53 7.62
C ALA A 74 -4.00 5.10 7.05
N CYS A 75 -4.05 4.69 5.77
CA CYS A 75 -5.29 4.19 5.15
C CYS A 75 -5.83 2.94 5.87
N VAL A 76 -4.97 1.95 6.12
CA VAL A 76 -5.34 0.73 6.85
C VAL A 76 -5.88 1.05 8.25
N PHE A 77 -5.24 1.99 8.96
CA PHE A 77 -5.71 2.42 10.27
C PHE A 77 -7.10 3.07 10.22
N ARG A 78 -7.36 3.93 9.22
CA ARG A 78 -8.68 4.54 9.00
C ARG A 78 -9.76 3.49 8.74
N PHE A 79 -9.46 2.48 7.90
CA PHE A 79 -10.40 1.40 7.63
C PHE A 79 -10.68 0.55 8.88
N ALA A 80 -9.64 0.23 9.65
CA ALA A 80 -9.79 -0.53 10.90
C ALA A 80 -10.58 0.25 11.97
N ALA A 81 -10.45 1.57 12.04
CA ALA A 81 -11.21 2.41 12.95
C ALA A 81 -12.72 2.43 12.60
N GLN A 82 -13.04 2.47 11.29
CA GLN A 82 -14.41 2.40 10.79
C GLN A 82 -15.04 1.02 11.03
N ASP A 83 -14.25 -0.05 10.81
CA ASP A 83 -14.65 -1.44 11.08
C ASP A 83 -15.03 -1.63 12.57
N ILE A 84 -14.14 -1.25 13.49
CA ILE A 84 -14.38 -1.35 14.94
C ILE A 84 -15.59 -0.52 15.38
N ASN A 85 -15.86 0.58 14.69
CA ASN A 85 -17.04 1.39 14.98
C ASN A 85 -18.35 0.77 14.45
N GLY A 86 -18.25 -0.31 13.66
CA GLY A 86 -19.39 -1.04 13.09
C GLY A 86 -20.06 -0.31 11.94
N GLU A 87 -19.33 0.60 11.28
CA GLU A 87 -19.85 1.41 10.17
C GLU A 87 -19.77 0.71 8.81
N LEU A 88 -18.91 -0.33 8.71
CA LEU A 88 -18.65 -1.03 7.45
C LEU A 88 -19.01 -2.50 7.53
N ALA A 89 -19.58 -3.03 6.44
CA ALA A 89 -19.70 -4.46 6.23
C ALA A 89 -18.32 -5.06 5.91
N LEU A 90 -18.14 -6.35 6.23
CA LEU A 90 -16.87 -7.06 6.00
C LEU A 90 -16.44 -7.01 4.54
N GLU A 91 -17.38 -7.18 3.62
CA GLU A 91 -17.14 -7.12 2.18
C GLU A 91 -16.61 -5.75 1.76
N THR A 92 -17.16 -4.66 2.32
CA THR A 92 -16.72 -3.29 2.04
C THR A 92 -15.28 -3.06 2.51
N ILE A 93 -14.91 -3.62 3.67
CA ILE A 93 -13.54 -3.52 4.19
C ILE A 93 -12.57 -4.26 3.27
N SER A 94 -12.93 -5.48 2.85
CA SER A 94 -12.11 -6.27 1.92
C SER A 94 -11.97 -5.58 0.56
N ASP A 95 -13.01 -4.94 0.07
CA ASP A 95 -12.95 -4.12 -1.14
C ASP A 95 -11.99 -2.93 -0.97
N TYR A 96 -12.07 -2.19 0.14
CA TYR A 96 -11.19 -1.05 0.41
C TYR A 96 -9.72 -1.49 0.53
N LEU A 97 -9.45 -2.59 1.22
CA LEU A 97 -8.09 -3.12 1.35
C LEU A 97 -7.53 -3.59 0.02
N SER A 98 -8.35 -4.22 -0.83
CA SER A 98 -7.94 -4.68 -2.17
C SER A 98 -7.69 -3.50 -3.10
N GLU A 99 -8.55 -2.49 -3.08
CA GLU A 99 -8.40 -1.28 -3.91
C GLU A 99 -7.20 -0.44 -3.47
N LEU A 100 -6.92 -0.39 -2.17
CA LEU A 100 -5.69 0.22 -1.64
C LEU A 100 -4.43 -0.49 -2.16
N ALA A 101 -4.43 -1.83 -2.15
CA ALA A 101 -3.30 -2.62 -2.65
C ALA A 101 -3.10 -2.40 -4.16
N ASP A 102 -4.17 -2.40 -4.96
CA ASP A 102 -4.14 -2.12 -6.40
C ASP A 102 -3.60 -0.72 -6.68
N MET A 103 -4.09 0.29 -5.96
CA MET A 103 -3.64 1.68 -6.10
C MET A 103 -2.15 1.82 -5.76
N ILE A 104 -1.70 1.26 -4.65
CA ILE A 104 -0.29 1.31 -4.22
C ILE A 104 0.60 0.58 -5.23
N MET A 105 0.18 -0.59 -5.74
CA MET A 105 0.90 -1.32 -6.78
C MET A 105 1.03 -0.45 -8.04
N GLY A 106 -0.05 0.14 -8.52
CA GLY A 106 -0.04 1.03 -9.69
C GLY A 106 0.92 2.20 -9.53
N VAL A 107 0.88 2.90 -8.38
CA VAL A 107 1.79 4.01 -8.08
C VAL A 107 3.25 3.53 -7.99
N ALA A 108 3.50 2.37 -7.37
CA ALA A 108 4.84 1.80 -7.29
C ALA A 108 5.42 1.52 -8.69
N LEU A 109 4.63 0.96 -9.61
CA LEU A 109 5.07 0.74 -10.99
C LEU A 109 5.48 2.06 -11.68
N GLU A 110 4.69 3.11 -11.51
CA GLU A 110 4.95 4.44 -12.10
C GLU A 110 6.23 5.09 -11.56
N VAL A 111 6.49 4.95 -10.26
CA VAL A 111 7.66 5.56 -9.60
C VAL A 111 8.94 4.75 -9.84
N ILE A 112 8.84 3.43 -9.90
CA ILE A 112 10.01 2.54 -10.04
C ILE A 112 10.48 2.49 -11.49
N TRP A 113 9.57 2.41 -12.47
CA TRP A 113 9.92 2.21 -13.87
C TRP A 113 10.91 3.25 -14.43
N PRO A 114 10.75 4.56 -14.22
CA PRO A 114 11.68 5.57 -14.73
C PRO A 114 13.14 5.33 -14.31
N ASN A 115 13.34 4.66 -13.18
CA ASN A 115 14.65 4.39 -12.60
C ASN A 115 15.23 3.01 -12.97
N VAL A 116 14.54 2.23 -13.81
CA VAL A 116 15.03 0.92 -14.27
C VAL A 116 16.11 1.11 -15.33
N ARG A 117 17.31 0.58 -15.04
CA ARG A 117 18.45 0.67 -15.96
C ARG A 117 18.19 -0.18 -17.21
N GLY A 118 18.40 0.43 -18.37
CA GLY A 118 18.26 -0.23 -19.67
C GLY A 118 16.82 -0.19 -20.20
N ARG A 119 15.89 0.49 -19.52
CA ARG A 119 14.55 0.69 -20.08
C ARG A 119 14.65 1.38 -21.44
N HIS A 120 13.88 0.91 -22.39
CA HIS A 120 13.84 1.42 -23.77
C HIS A 120 12.45 1.96 -24.16
N LEU A 121 11.47 1.77 -23.30
CA LEU A 121 10.12 2.32 -23.46
C LEU A 121 9.85 3.37 -22.37
N GLU A 122 9.02 4.36 -22.69
CA GLU A 122 8.54 5.35 -21.73
C GLU A 122 7.58 4.70 -20.74
N THR A 123 6.62 3.91 -21.25
CA THR A 123 5.68 3.12 -20.46
C THR A 123 6.01 1.63 -20.63
N PRO A 124 6.10 0.84 -19.53
CA PRO A 124 6.40 -0.57 -19.63
C PRO A 124 5.22 -1.34 -20.23
N LYS A 125 5.52 -2.33 -21.08
CA LYS A 125 4.55 -3.35 -21.48
C LYS A 125 4.53 -4.46 -20.43
N PHE A 126 3.97 -4.15 -19.27
CA PHE A 126 4.06 -4.98 -18.08
C PHE A 126 2.73 -5.01 -17.35
N ALA A 127 2.37 -6.15 -16.81
CA ALA A 127 1.16 -6.35 -16.04
C ALA A 127 1.47 -7.10 -14.75
N VAL A 128 0.77 -6.74 -13.70
CA VAL A 128 0.72 -7.47 -12.44
C VAL A 128 -0.62 -8.16 -12.34
N ILE A 129 -0.63 -9.47 -12.18
CA ILE A 129 -1.84 -10.27 -12.03
C ILE A 129 -1.97 -10.70 -10.58
N GLY A 130 -3.03 -10.24 -9.92
CA GLY A 130 -3.37 -10.65 -8.56
C GLY A 130 -4.14 -11.96 -8.52
N TYR A 131 -3.77 -12.83 -7.61
CA TYR A 131 -4.45 -14.10 -7.31
C TYR A 131 -5.00 -14.12 -5.90
N GLY A 132 -5.47 -15.28 -5.49
CA GLY A 132 -5.85 -15.58 -4.12
C GLY A 132 -6.79 -14.53 -3.57
N LYS A 133 -6.49 -14.01 -2.40
CA LYS A 133 -7.31 -13.00 -1.72
C LYS A 133 -7.32 -11.65 -2.44
N LEU A 134 -6.20 -11.27 -3.07
CA LEU A 134 -6.14 -10.03 -3.87
C LEU A 134 -7.02 -10.15 -5.11
N GLY A 135 -6.89 -11.22 -5.88
CA GLY A 135 -7.69 -11.47 -7.08
C GLY A 135 -9.18 -11.65 -6.78
N GLY A 136 -9.53 -12.24 -5.64
CA GLY A 136 -10.90 -12.41 -5.17
C GLY A 136 -11.50 -11.20 -4.47
N LYS A 137 -10.73 -10.13 -4.24
CA LYS A 137 -11.11 -8.97 -3.40
C LYS A 137 -11.52 -9.38 -1.98
N GLU A 138 -10.75 -10.28 -1.39
CA GLU A 138 -10.96 -10.84 -0.06
C GLU A 138 -9.80 -10.51 0.90
N LEU A 139 -9.06 -9.40 0.65
CA LEU A 139 -7.94 -9.02 1.50
C LEU A 139 -8.39 -8.70 2.91
N GLY A 140 -7.63 -9.21 3.89
CA GLY A 140 -7.67 -8.80 5.27
C GLY A 140 -6.49 -7.88 5.62
N TYR A 141 -6.47 -7.38 6.87
CA TYR A 141 -5.46 -6.42 7.33
C TYR A 141 -4.02 -6.92 7.26
N ALA A 142 -3.81 -8.24 7.42
CA ALA A 142 -2.50 -8.89 7.42
C ALA A 142 -2.32 -9.86 6.23
N SER A 143 -3.10 -9.69 5.17
CA SER A 143 -2.96 -10.54 3.98
C SER A 143 -1.70 -10.19 3.20
N ASP A 144 -1.02 -11.20 2.73
CA ASP A 144 -0.03 -11.16 1.66
C ASP A 144 -0.67 -10.91 0.29
N LEU A 145 0.13 -10.52 -0.67
CA LEU A 145 -0.28 -10.33 -2.06
C LEU A 145 0.27 -11.47 -2.91
N ASP A 146 -0.62 -12.36 -3.36
CA ASP A 146 -0.30 -13.39 -4.36
C ASP A 146 -0.30 -12.73 -5.74
N ILE A 147 0.87 -12.58 -6.36
CA ILE A 147 1.02 -11.87 -7.63
C ILE A 147 1.92 -12.60 -8.63
N ILE A 148 1.64 -12.37 -9.91
CA ILE A 148 2.52 -12.76 -11.03
C ILE A 148 2.80 -11.54 -11.89
N PHE A 149 4.01 -11.47 -12.43
CA PHE A 149 4.43 -10.46 -13.38
C PHE A 149 4.43 -11.02 -14.81
N LEU A 150 3.83 -10.27 -15.73
CA LEU A 150 3.82 -10.57 -17.14
C LEU A 150 4.35 -9.38 -17.94
N TYR A 151 5.03 -9.64 -19.05
CA TYR A 151 5.42 -8.59 -19.99
C TYR A 151 5.17 -9.05 -21.43
N ASP A 152 4.94 -8.09 -22.33
CA ASP A 152 4.72 -8.30 -23.76
C ASP A 152 5.61 -7.33 -24.57
N ASP A 153 6.88 -7.69 -24.72
CA ASP A 153 7.89 -6.87 -25.37
C ASP A 153 8.90 -7.74 -26.13
N GLU A 154 9.02 -7.49 -27.43
CA GLU A 154 9.85 -8.28 -28.35
C GLU A 154 11.33 -7.80 -28.39
N SER A 155 11.70 -6.76 -27.61
CA SER A 155 13.09 -6.30 -27.56
C SER A 155 14.02 -7.42 -27.07
N PRO A 156 15.21 -7.58 -27.66
CA PRO A 156 16.20 -8.55 -27.17
C PRO A 156 16.58 -8.37 -25.70
N GLU A 157 16.53 -7.14 -25.19
CA GLU A 157 16.86 -6.80 -23.82
C GLU A 157 15.67 -6.89 -22.87
N ALA A 158 14.46 -7.13 -23.37
CA ALA A 158 13.21 -7.11 -22.60
C ALA A 158 13.28 -7.99 -21.36
N SER A 159 13.70 -9.24 -21.50
CA SER A 159 13.79 -10.19 -20.39
C SER A 159 14.63 -9.67 -19.23
N GLU A 160 15.80 -9.08 -19.53
CA GLU A 160 16.70 -8.55 -18.50
C GLU A 160 16.15 -7.28 -17.86
N VAL A 161 15.55 -6.40 -18.66
CA VAL A 161 14.96 -5.13 -18.19
C VAL A 161 13.77 -5.41 -17.26
N TYR A 162 12.84 -6.29 -17.68
CA TYR A 162 11.66 -6.61 -16.88
C TYR A 162 11.99 -7.47 -15.65
N ALA A 163 13.02 -8.32 -15.72
CA ALA A 163 13.53 -9.01 -14.53
C ALA A 163 14.06 -8.04 -13.47
N ARG A 164 14.82 -7.01 -13.88
CA ARG A 164 15.27 -5.94 -12.97
C ARG A 164 14.09 -5.14 -12.41
N PHE A 165 13.09 -4.86 -13.22
CA PHE A 165 11.88 -4.16 -12.80
C PHE A 165 11.12 -4.97 -11.75
N ALA A 166 10.83 -6.24 -12.02
CA ALA A 166 10.18 -7.15 -11.08
C ALA A 166 10.96 -7.26 -9.75
N GLN A 167 12.29 -7.39 -9.82
CA GLN A 167 13.13 -7.42 -8.62
C GLN A 167 13.04 -6.13 -7.80
N ARG A 168 13.01 -4.96 -8.45
CA ARG A 168 12.83 -3.68 -7.75
C ARG A 168 11.47 -3.56 -7.10
N ILE A 169 10.40 -3.97 -7.80
CA ILE A 169 9.04 -4.00 -7.23
C ILE A 169 9.03 -4.89 -5.99
N ASN A 170 9.55 -6.11 -6.12
CA ASN A 170 9.62 -7.04 -4.99
C ASN A 170 10.39 -6.46 -3.80
N ASN A 171 11.53 -5.80 -4.05
CA ASN A 171 12.29 -5.13 -3.01
C ASN A 171 11.51 -3.98 -2.35
N TRP A 172 10.79 -3.17 -3.13
CA TRP A 172 9.96 -2.09 -2.58
C TRP A 172 8.88 -2.61 -1.64
N PHE A 173 8.27 -3.74 -1.98
CA PHE A 173 7.18 -4.32 -1.20
C PHE A 173 7.69 -5.06 0.04
N ASN A 174 8.73 -5.88 -0.09
CA ASN A 174 9.18 -6.80 0.96
C ASN A 174 10.34 -6.27 1.84
N SER A 175 10.97 -5.14 1.50
CA SER A 175 12.03 -4.59 2.36
C SER A 175 11.43 -3.98 3.62
N LEU A 176 12.00 -4.35 4.76
CA LEU A 176 11.68 -3.70 6.03
C LEU A 176 12.46 -2.40 6.14
N THR A 177 11.76 -1.28 6.29
CA THR A 177 12.36 0.05 6.54
C THR A 177 12.00 0.55 7.93
N SER A 178 12.43 1.76 8.28
CA SER A 178 12.04 2.41 9.54
C SER A 178 10.52 2.62 9.66
N ALA A 179 9.82 2.73 8.53
CA ALA A 179 8.36 2.85 8.44
C ALA A 179 7.63 1.49 8.44
N GLY A 180 8.35 0.38 8.53
CA GLY A 180 7.79 -0.97 8.52
C GLY A 180 7.83 -1.66 7.16
N LEU A 181 6.93 -2.60 6.95
CA LEU A 181 6.75 -3.36 5.72
C LEU A 181 5.61 -2.76 4.88
N LEU A 182 5.78 -2.72 3.55
CA LEU A 182 4.69 -2.28 2.68
C LEU A 182 3.63 -3.40 2.56
N TYR A 183 3.97 -4.50 1.91
CA TYR A 183 3.20 -5.74 1.85
C TYR A 183 4.17 -6.92 1.72
N GLU A 184 3.83 -8.05 2.32
CA GLU A 184 4.42 -9.32 1.92
C GLU A 184 3.87 -9.70 0.56
N THR A 185 4.75 -10.13 -0.36
CA THR A 185 4.33 -10.61 -1.68
C THR A 185 4.78 -12.05 -1.86
N ASP A 186 3.86 -12.91 -2.26
CA ASP A 186 4.17 -14.26 -2.72
C ASP A 186 4.17 -14.27 -4.25
N LEU A 187 5.38 -14.46 -4.83
CA LEU A 187 5.56 -14.55 -6.27
C LEU A 187 5.37 -16.02 -6.67
N GLN A 188 4.22 -16.33 -7.20
CA GLN A 188 3.99 -17.63 -7.84
C GLN A 188 4.78 -17.67 -9.17
N LEU A 189 5.78 -18.53 -9.23
CA LEU A 189 6.61 -18.77 -10.43
C LEU A 189 6.05 -19.92 -11.26
#